data_ef4971e9249257e24d78c2070344f71b
#
_entry.id   ef4971e9249257e24d78c2070344f71b
#
_cell.length_a   1.000
_cell.length_b   1.000
_cell.length_c   1.000
_cell.angle_alpha   90.00
_cell.angle_beta   90.00
_cell.angle_gamma   90.00
#
_symmetry.space_group_name_H-M   'P 1'
#
loop_
_entity.id
_entity.type
_entity.pdbx_description
1 polymer ?
#
loop_
_entity_poly.entity_id
_entity_poly.type
_entity_poly.pdbx_seq_one_letter_code
_entity_poly.pdbx_strand_id
1 'polypeptide(L)'
;MKRCRDCGEVKLSDFYASKGGRDGYRPECKACNLAARKAKYAENPAPYIARVKKWQQENSERLNAYRREYRQRPERKLADRDGHLRRKYGIGVDDYEAMLTEQGGTCAICQEPSLTSASLHVDHDHATGVVRGLLCVSCNNALGAFRESQSIFRRAADYLDRDDELAALARERTKALSR
;
A
#
# COMPACT_ATOMS: atom_id res chain seq x y z
N MET A 1 12.10 42.92 -22.61
CA MET A 1 10.79 43.10 -21.95
C MET A 1 9.70 43.15 -23.01
N LYS A 2 8.53 42.58 -22.76
CA LYS A 2 7.34 42.66 -23.60
C LYS A 2 6.17 43.14 -22.73
N ARG A 3 5.29 43.97 -23.28
CA ARG A 3 4.12 44.44 -22.54
C ARG A 3 3.00 43.41 -22.61
N CYS A 4 2.60 42.90 -21.42
CA CYS A 4 1.41 42.09 -21.28
C CYS A 4 0.17 42.95 -21.35
N ARG A 5 -0.86 42.51 -22.10
CA ARG A 5 -2.12 43.23 -22.25
C ARG A 5 -2.81 43.51 -20.90
N ASP A 6 -2.67 42.59 -19.95
CA ASP A 6 -3.46 42.58 -18.71
C ASP A 6 -2.70 43.08 -17.46
N CYS A 7 -1.36 42.93 -17.38
CA CYS A 7 -0.59 43.26 -16.17
C CYS A 7 0.62 44.18 -16.38
N GLY A 8 0.91 44.64 -17.63
CA GLY A 8 2.03 45.52 -17.92
C GLY A 8 3.31 44.81 -18.39
N GLU A 9 4.50 45.38 -18.08
CA GLU A 9 5.76 44.87 -18.60
C GLU A 9 6.24 43.60 -17.84
N VAL A 10 6.61 42.59 -18.64
CA VAL A 10 7.04 41.27 -18.11
C VAL A 10 8.19 40.76 -19.00
N LYS A 11 9.01 39.84 -18.46
CA LYS A 11 10.07 39.18 -19.24
C LYS A 11 9.49 38.42 -20.44
N LEU A 12 10.19 38.39 -21.55
CA LEU A 12 9.74 37.69 -22.77
C LEU A 12 9.56 36.18 -22.54
N SER A 13 10.37 35.59 -21.69
CA SER A 13 10.27 34.17 -21.26
C SER A 13 8.92 33.82 -20.62
N ASP A 14 8.20 34.78 -20.09
CA ASP A 14 6.91 34.61 -19.42
C ASP A 14 5.72 34.64 -20.38
N PHE A 15 5.97 34.67 -21.68
CA PHE A 15 4.93 34.56 -22.70
C PHE A 15 4.95 33.18 -23.38
N TYR A 16 3.79 32.73 -23.83
CA TYR A 16 3.70 31.56 -24.70
C TYR A 16 3.98 31.98 -26.14
N ALA A 17 4.80 31.20 -26.84
CA ALA A 17 4.97 31.36 -28.29
C ALA A 17 3.62 31.14 -29.01
N SER A 18 3.38 31.92 -30.09
CA SER A 18 2.16 31.86 -30.88
C SER A 18 2.44 32.23 -32.32
N LYS A 19 2.25 31.29 -33.26
CA LYS A 19 2.43 31.56 -34.71
C LYS A 19 1.56 32.69 -35.26
N GLY A 20 0.39 32.96 -34.63
CA GLY A 20 -0.51 34.04 -34.99
C GLY A 20 -0.29 35.31 -34.17
N GLY A 21 0.68 35.36 -33.29
CA GLY A 21 1.05 36.57 -32.56
C GLY A 21 1.85 37.54 -33.43
N ARG A 22 1.57 38.84 -33.29
CA ARG A 22 2.21 39.91 -34.10
C ARG A 22 3.75 39.88 -33.99
N ASP A 23 4.29 39.41 -32.84
CA ASP A 23 5.73 39.28 -32.53
C ASP A 23 6.14 37.84 -32.22
N GLY A 24 5.33 36.86 -32.63
CA GLY A 24 5.58 35.43 -32.37
C GLY A 24 5.14 34.95 -30.99
N TYR A 25 4.50 35.81 -30.17
CA TYR A 25 4.04 35.48 -28.81
C TYR A 25 2.57 35.86 -28.60
N ARG A 26 1.94 35.27 -27.57
CA ARG A 26 0.61 35.71 -27.16
C ARG A 26 0.63 37.10 -26.54
N PRO A 27 -0.48 37.85 -26.62
CA PRO A 27 -0.57 39.19 -26.01
C PRO A 27 -0.61 39.16 -24.46
N GLU A 28 -1.09 38.05 -23.85
CA GLU A 28 -1.11 37.86 -22.41
C GLU A 28 0.10 37.05 -21.94
N CYS A 29 0.68 37.42 -20.78
CA CYS A 29 1.70 36.60 -20.13
C CYS A 29 1.11 35.28 -19.58
N LYS A 30 1.99 34.30 -19.23
CA LYS A 30 1.60 33.00 -18.73
C LYS A 30 0.76 33.11 -17.45
N ALA A 31 1.10 34.03 -16.54
CA ALA A 31 0.37 34.24 -15.29
C ALA A 31 -1.06 34.74 -15.51
N CYS A 32 -1.23 35.80 -16.36
CA CYS A 32 -2.56 36.31 -16.68
C CYS A 32 -3.40 35.30 -17.47
N ASN A 33 -2.82 34.56 -18.39
CA ASN A 33 -3.52 33.50 -19.12
C ASN A 33 -3.98 32.39 -18.16
N LEU A 34 -3.15 31.98 -17.17
CA LEU A 34 -3.52 31.00 -16.17
C LEU A 34 -4.64 31.50 -15.25
N ALA A 35 -4.56 32.76 -14.82
CA ALA A 35 -5.59 33.38 -14.00
C ALA A 35 -6.95 33.43 -14.73
N ALA A 36 -6.96 33.88 -15.99
CA ALA A 36 -8.16 33.90 -16.80
C ALA A 36 -8.77 32.51 -17.02
N ARG A 37 -7.92 31.48 -17.23
CA ARG A 37 -8.38 30.07 -17.36
C ARG A 37 -8.98 29.55 -16.05
N LYS A 38 -8.35 29.85 -14.88
CA LYS A 38 -8.88 29.48 -13.57
C LYS A 38 -10.23 30.14 -13.30
N ALA A 39 -10.38 31.42 -13.63
CA ALA A 39 -11.64 32.14 -13.47
C ALA A 39 -12.76 31.50 -14.32
N LYS A 40 -12.52 31.22 -15.61
CA LYS A 40 -13.48 30.55 -16.49
C LYS A 40 -13.85 29.15 -15.99
N TYR A 41 -12.90 28.40 -15.45
CA TYR A 41 -13.18 27.09 -14.86
C TYR A 41 -14.01 27.20 -13.58
N ALA A 42 -13.71 28.19 -12.73
CA ALA A 42 -14.48 28.42 -11.50
C ALA A 42 -15.94 28.86 -11.79
N GLU A 43 -16.13 29.64 -12.84
CA GLU A 43 -17.46 30.09 -13.29
C GLU A 43 -18.32 28.94 -13.80
N ASN A 44 -17.76 28.06 -14.65
CA ASN A 44 -18.47 26.91 -15.19
C ASN A 44 -17.55 25.74 -15.48
N PRO A 45 -17.36 24.81 -14.51
CA PRO A 45 -16.51 23.63 -14.67
C PRO A 45 -17.12 22.54 -15.57
N ALA A 46 -18.45 22.52 -15.74
CA ALA A 46 -19.17 21.40 -16.37
C ALA A 46 -18.66 21.04 -17.79
N PRO A 47 -18.45 21.97 -18.74
CA PRO A 47 -17.99 21.63 -20.09
C PRO A 47 -16.54 21.07 -20.07
N TYR A 48 -15.71 21.51 -19.14
CA TYR A 48 -14.34 20.99 -19.00
C TYR A 48 -14.35 19.55 -18.50
N ILE A 49 -15.17 19.27 -17.48
CA ILE A 49 -15.35 17.92 -16.90
C ILE A 49 -15.94 16.98 -17.96
N ALA A 50 -16.97 17.42 -18.69
CA ALA A 50 -17.59 16.61 -19.74
C ALA A 50 -16.58 16.24 -20.84
N ARG A 51 -15.76 17.18 -21.28
CA ARG A 51 -14.72 16.93 -22.28
C ARG A 51 -13.68 15.93 -21.78
N VAL A 52 -13.23 16.03 -20.52
CA VAL A 52 -12.27 15.09 -19.92
C VAL A 52 -12.88 13.70 -19.82
N LYS A 53 -14.13 13.59 -19.34
CA LYS A 53 -14.85 12.30 -19.26
C LYS A 53 -15.00 11.64 -20.62
N LYS A 54 -15.40 12.40 -21.64
CA LYS A 54 -15.52 11.90 -23.02
C LYS A 54 -14.18 11.36 -23.52
N TRP A 55 -13.10 12.15 -23.38
CA TRP A 55 -11.78 11.72 -23.77
C TRP A 55 -11.31 10.45 -23.03
N GLN A 56 -11.59 10.35 -21.72
CA GLN A 56 -11.27 9.16 -20.91
C GLN A 56 -12.04 7.93 -21.39
N GLN A 57 -13.31 8.07 -21.77
CA GLN A 57 -14.12 6.98 -22.33
C GLN A 57 -13.55 6.51 -23.68
N GLU A 58 -13.28 7.44 -24.58
CA GLU A 58 -12.71 7.16 -25.92
C GLU A 58 -11.31 6.53 -25.86
N ASN A 59 -10.54 6.81 -24.80
CA ASN A 59 -9.17 6.30 -24.60
C ASN A 59 -9.06 5.27 -23.47
N SER A 60 -10.16 4.68 -23.03
CA SER A 60 -10.22 3.83 -21.84
C SER A 60 -9.30 2.61 -21.93
N GLU A 61 -9.24 1.94 -23.07
CA GLU A 61 -8.37 0.77 -23.27
C GLU A 61 -6.89 1.14 -23.18
N ARG A 62 -6.49 2.22 -23.85
CA ARG A 62 -5.11 2.74 -23.82
C ARG A 62 -4.70 3.15 -22.39
N LEU A 63 -5.59 3.84 -21.67
CA LEU A 63 -5.36 4.25 -20.29
C LEU A 63 -5.23 3.05 -19.35
N ASN A 64 -6.08 2.03 -19.54
CA ASN A 64 -6.03 0.82 -18.73
C ASN A 64 -4.79 -0.02 -19.04
N ALA A 65 -4.35 -0.10 -20.29
CA ALA A 65 -3.09 -0.73 -20.67
C ALA A 65 -1.89 -0.04 -20.01
N TYR A 66 -1.81 1.29 -20.14
CA TYR A 66 -0.77 2.08 -19.47
C TYR A 66 -0.77 1.92 -17.96
N ARG A 67 -1.95 1.95 -17.30
CA ARG A 67 -2.06 1.75 -15.85
C ARG A 67 -1.61 0.36 -15.42
N ARG A 68 -1.93 -0.69 -16.21
CA ARG A 68 -1.46 -2.05 -15.94
C ARG A 68 0.06 -2.14 -16.02
N GLU A 69 0.64 -1.63 -17.10
CA GLU A 69 2.10 -1.59 -17.27
C GLU A 69 2.78 -0.78 -16.16
N TYR A 70 2.29 0.42 -15.86
CA TYR A 70 2.83 1.28 -14.82
C TYR A 70 2.85 0.61 -13.44
N ARG A 71 1.77 -0.12 -13.08
CA ARG A 71 1.69 -0.87 -11.81
C ARG A 71 2.63 -2.06 -11.74
N GLN A 72 3.10 -2.58 -12.88
CA GLN A 72 4.04 -3.70 -12.92
C GLN A 72 5.49 -3.28 -12.75
N ARG A 73 5.81 -2.00 -12.86
CA ARG A 73 7.17 -1.50 -12.70
C ARG A 73 7.71 -1.82 -11.31
N PRO A 74 8.95 -2.37 -11.19
CA PRO A 74 9.51 -2.76 -9.89
C PRO A 74 9.53 -1.61 -8.88
N GLU A 75 9.97 -0.42 -9.31
CA GLU A 75 10.01 0.78 -8.48
C GLU A 75 8.62 1.19 -7.98
N ARG A 76 7.56 0.96 -8.79
CA ARG A 76 6.19 1.25 -8.38
C ARG A 76 5.67 0.25 -7.37
N LYS A 77 5.94 -1.05 -7.57
CA LYS A 77 5.59 -2.10 -6.61
C LYS A 77 6.25 -1.86 -5.25
N LEU A 78 7.54 -1.48 -5.27
CA LEU A 78 8.28 -1.15 -4.06
C LEU A 78 7.68 0.08 -3.35
N ALA A 79 7.40 1.16 -4.08
CA ALA A 79 6.79 2.36 -3.52
C ALA A 79 5.38 2.11 -2.96
N ASP A 80 4.57 1.26 -3.63
CA ASP A 80 3.24 0.88 -3.15
C ASP A 80 3.32 0.03 -1.88
N ARG A 81 4.29 -0.90 -1.81
CA ARG A 81 4.57 -1.71 -0.62
C ARG A 81 5.01 -0.82 0.55
N ASP A 82 5.98 0.08 0.32
CA ASP A 82 6.46 1.01 1.35
C ASP A 82 5.31 1.91 1.85
N GLY A 83 4.55 2.49 0.94
CA GLY A 83 3.40 3.30 1.31
C GLY A 83 2.30 2.53 2.06
N HIS A 84 2.09 1.24 1.76
CA HIS A 84 1.18 0.37 2.51
C HIS A 84 1.68 0.13 3.93
N LEU A 85 2.94 -0.27 4.09
CA LEU A 85 3.57 -0.55 5.38
C LEU A 85 3.54 0.68 6.28
N ARG A 86 3.90 1.86 5.75
CA ARG A 86 3.86 3.13 6.51
C ARG A 86 2.47 3.50 6.96
N ARG A 87 1.46 3.38 6.09
CA ARG A 87 0.08 3.75 6.45
C ARG A 87 -0.54 2.80 7.47
N LYS A 88 -0.24 1.51 7.36
CA LYS A 88 -0.89 0.49 8.20
C LYS A 88 -0.16 0.23 9.52
N TYR A 89 1.17 0.27 9.48
CA TYR A 89 2.01 -0.17 10.61
C TYR A 89 3.00 0.89 11.10
N GLY A 90 3.13 2.03 10.41
CA GLY A 90 4.10 3.07 10.74
C GLY A 90 5.55 2.74 10.39
N ILE A 91 5.82 1.61 9.70
CA ILE A 91 7.15 1.16 9.31
C ILE A 91 7.35 1.25 7.80
N GLY A 92 8.59 1.39 7.33
CA GLY A 92 8.95 1.33 5.92
C GLY A 92 9.34 -0.08 5.45
N VAL A 93 9.69 -0.18 4.16
CA VAL A 93 10.23 -1.43 3.61
C VAL A 93 11.56 -1.78 4.25
N ASP A 94 12.42 -0.79 4.52
CA ASP A 94 13.74 -1.01 5.14
C ASP A 94 13.59 -1.60 6.55
N ASP A 95 12.62 -1.12 7.33
CA ASP A 95 12.31 -1.65 8.67
C ASP A 95 11.82 -3.10 8.57
N TYR A 96 10.99 -3.40 7.58
CA TYR A 96 10.51 -4.77 7.32
C TYR A 96 11.67 -5.71 6.97
N GLU A 97 12.57 -5.31 6.08
CA GLU A 97 13.72 -6.12 5.67
C GLU A 97 14.73 -6.29 6.83
N ALA A 98 14.88 -5.29 7.69
CA ALA A 98 15.69 -5.40 8.91
C ALA A 98 15.12 -6.46 9.88
N MET A 99 13.81 -6.41 10.15
CA MET A 99 13.13 -7.44 10.98
C MET A 99 13.23 -8.83 10.35
N LEU A 100 13.06 -8.94 9.03
CA LEU A 100 13.18 -10.21 8.31
C LEU A 100 14.58 -10.80 8.48
N THR A 101 15.61 -9.96 8.40
CA THR A 101 17.00 -10.34 8.58
C THR A 101 17.28 -10.78 10.02
N GLU A 102 16.80 -10.01 11.01
CA GLU A 102 16.94 -10.32 12.44
C GLU A 102 16.28 -11.66 12.78
N GLN A 103 15.14 -11.98 12.17
CA GLN A 103 14.43 -13.26 12.34
C GLN A 103 15.01 -14.40 11.48
N GLY A 104 16.10 -14.19 10.75
CA GLY A 104 16.72 -15.21 9.88
C GLY A 104 15.81 -15.65 8.73
N GLY A 105 14.89 -14.79 8.27
CA GLY A 105 13.95 -15.09 7.19
C GLY A 105 12.78 -15.98 7.60
N THR A 106 12.59 -16.24 8.90
CA THR A 106 11.62 -17.18 9.46
C THR A 106 10.51 -16.50 10.29
N CYS A 107 9.42 -17.20 10.53
CA CYS A 107 8.35 -16.77 11.41
C CYS A 107 8.84 -16.64 12.86
N ALA A 108 8.54 -15.53 13.54
CA ALA A 108 8.95 -15.31 14.94
C ALA A 108 8.36 -16.33 15.94
N ILE A 109 7.29 -17.04 15.61
CA ILE A 109 6.65 -18.02 16.49
C ILE A 109 7.10 -19.45 16.18
N CYS A 110 6.83 -19.95 14.97
CA CYS A 110 7.15 -21.35 14.63
C CYS A 110 8.59 -21.55 14.12
N GLN A 111 9.32 -20.47 13.87
CA GLN A 111 10.70 -20.46 13.36
C GLN A 111 10.87 -21.16 11.99
N GLU A 112 9.75 -21.45 11.33
CA GLU A 112 9.74 -22.01 9.98
C GLU A 112 9.76 -20.91 8.93
N PRO A 113 10.38 -21.13 7.76
CA PRO A 113 10.25 -20.21 6.63
C PRO A 113 8.80 -20.16 6.17
N SER A 114 8.40 -19.09 5.49
CA SER A 114 7.06 -19.03 4.92
C SER A 114 6.83 -20.21 3.97
N LEU A 115 5.85 -21.07 4.25
CA LEU A 115 5.50 -22.24 3.42
C LEU A 115 4.99 -21.88 2.03
N THR A 116 4.67 -20.62 1.80
CA THR A 116 4.28 -20.08 0.49
C THR A 116 5.34 -19.08 0.04
N SER A 117 5.48 -18.87 -1.26
CA SER A 117 6.30 -17.76 -1.80
C SER A 117 5.84 -16.37 -1.36
N ALA A 118 4.86 -16.30 -0.46
CA ALA A 118 4.36 -15.09 0.13
C ALA A 118 5.31 -14.60 1.25
N SER A 119 5.51 -13.29 1.32
CA SER A 119 6.25 -12.64 2.40
C SER A 119 5.57 -12.88 3.75
N LEU A 120 6.34 -12.89 4.85
CA LEU A 120 5.80 -12.92 6.19
C LEU A 120 4.90 -11.70 6.45
N HIS A 121 3.90 -11.86 7.31
CA HIS A 121 2.95 -10.82 7.68
C HIS A 121 3.49 -10.01 8.85
N VAL A 122 3.33 -8.70 8.80
CA VAL A 122 3.63 -7.84 9.95
C VAL A 122 2.58 -8.08 11.03
N ASP A 123 3.01 -8.55 12.19
CA ASP A 123 2.20 -8.67 13.39
C ASP A 123 2.33 -7.42 14.25
N HIS A 124 1.23 -6.99 14.84
CA HIS A 124 1.17 -5.79 15.66
C HIS A 124 0.11 -5.95 16.76
N ASP A 125 0.31 -5.30 17.85
CA ASP A 125 -0.65 -5.21 18.93
C ASP A 125 -1.88 -4.38 18.50
N HIS A 126 -3.06 -4.97 18.55
CA HIS A 126 -4.28 -4.32 18.07
C HIS A 126 -4.76 -3.16 18.95
N ALA A 127 -4.32 -3.10 20.21
CA ALA A 127 -4.69 -2.02 21.13
C ALA A 127 -3.74 -0.82 21.01
N THR A 128 -2.44 -1.07 20.80
CA THR A 128 -1.41 -0.03 20.80
C THR A 128 -0.90 0.30 19.39
N GLY A 129 -1.10 -0.59 18.43
CA GLY A 129 -0.53 -0.48 17.08
C GLY A 129 0.96 -0.81 16.98
N VAL A 130 1.60 -1.21 18.08
CA VAL A 130 3.03 -1.51 18.13
C VAL A 130 3.33 -2.79 17.35
N VAL A 131 4.25 -2.71 16.40
CA VAL A 131 4.73 -3.87 15.62
C VAL A 131 5.54 -4.78 16.54
N ARG A 132 5.23 -6.07 16.52
CA ARG A 132 5.89 -7.11 17.35
C ARG A 132 6.89 -7.95 16.56
N GLY A 133 6.67 -8.14 15.26
CA GLY A 133 7.53 -8.93 14.40
C GLY A 133 6.84 -9.42 13.14
N LEU A 134 7.44 -10.40 12.47
CA LEU A 134 6.95 -11.00 11.24
C LEU A 134 6.51 -12.44 11.46
N LEU A 135 5.30 -12.79 11.02
CA LEU A 135 4.70 -14.10 11.20
C LEU A 135 4.29 -14.75 9.89
N CYS A 136 4.31 -16.07 9.81
CA CYS A 136 3.63 -16.80 8.76
C CYS A 136 2.10 -16.65 8.92
N VAL A 137 1.36 -16.91 7.84
CA VAL A 137 -0.11 -16.77 7.82
C VAL A 137 -0.79 -17.60 8.91
N SER A 138 -0.30 -18.82 9.18
CA SER A 138 -0.88 -19.73 10.17
C SER A 138 -0.73 -19.19 11.59
N CYS A 139 0.48 -18.75 11.97
CA CYS A 139 0.73 -18.19 13.29
C CYS A 139 -0.02 -16.87 13.50
N ASN A 140 -0.04 -15.99 12.49
CA ASN A 140 -0.78 -14.73 12.56
C ASN A 140 -2.29 -14.96 12.74
N ASN A 141 -2.87 -15.92 12.02
CA ASN A 141 -4.28 -16.29 12.16
C ASN A 141 -4.58 -16.94 13.52
N ALA A 142 -3.66 -17.76 14.05
CA ALA A 142 -3.81 -18.37 15.37
C ALA A 142 -3.84 -17.32 16.48
N LEU A 143 -2.97 -16.29 16.41
CA LEU A 143 -3.02 -15.16 17.36
C LEU A 143 -4.39 -14.46 17.32
N GLY A 144 -4.90 -14.17 16.15
CA GLY A 144 -6.21 -13.55 15.97
C GLY A 144 -7.36 -14.43 16.47
N ALA A 145 -7.34 -15.74 16.16
CA ALA A 145 -8.37 -16.70 16.59
C ALA A 145 -8.45 -16.81 18.12
N PHE A 146 -7.32 -16.75 18.80
CA PHE A 146 -7.25 -16.78 20.27
C PHE A 146 -7.31 -15.38 20.88
N ARG A 147 -7.69 -14.36 20.11
CA ARG A 147 -7.87 -12.96 20.55
C ARG A 147 -6.63 -12.42 21.28
N GLU A 148 -5.44 -12.85 20.87
CA GLU A 148 -4.15 -12.50 21.48
C GLU A 148 -4.07 -12.79 22.98
N SER A 149 -4.93 -13.68 23.49
CA SER A 149 -5.04 -14.01 24.91
C SER A 149 -3.98 -15.04 25.33
N GLN A 150 -2.96 -14.60 26.06
CA GLN A 150 -1.94 -15.48 26.62
C GLN A 150 -2.53 -16.63 27.46
N SER A 151 -3.63 -16.38 28.20
CA SER A 151 -4.28 -17.37 29.00
C SER A 151 -4.96 -18.46 28.16
N ILE A 152 -5.47 -18.14 26.98
CA ILE A 152 -6.02 -19.12 26.04
C ILE A 152 -4.90 -19.97 25.44
N PHE A 153 -3.78 -19.36 25.06
CA PHE A 153 -2.62 -20.09 24.56
C PHE A 153 -2.05 -21.08 25.58
N ARG A 154 -1.93 -20.68 26.87
CA ARG A 154 -1.50 -21.57 27.92
C ARG A 154 -2.48 -22.77 28.09
N ARG A 155 -3.79 -22.48 28.14
CA ARG A 155 -4.79 -23.57 28.22
C ARG A 155 -4.78 -24.45 26.97
N ALA A 156 -4.46 -23.95 25.80
CA ALA A 156 -4.33 -24.78 24.61
C ALA A 156 -3.11 -25.70 24.67
N ALA A 157 -1.99 -25.23 25.23
CA ALA A 157 -0.82 -26.05 25.48
C ALA A 157 -1.16 -27.14 26.51
N ASP A 158 -1.72 -26.76 27.66
CA ASP A 158 -2.17 -27.73 28.70
C ASP A 158 -3.15 -28.78 28.15
N TYR A 159 -4.01 -28.38 27.19
CA TYR A 159 -4.96 -29.32 26.58
C TYR A 159 -4.23 -30.34 25.68
N LEU A 160 -3.22 -29.94 24.93
CA LEU A 160 -2.41 -30.87 24.13
C LEU A 160 -1.62 -31.85 24.98
N ASP A 161 -1.07 -31.39 26.10
CA ASP A 161 -0.37 -32.28 27.06
C ASP A 161 -1.32 -33.34 27.66
N ARG A 162 -2.60 -33.00 27.92
CA ARG A 162 -3.62 -33.93 28.42
C ARG A 162 -4.00 -35.02 27.42
N ASP A 163 -3.94 -34.74 26.10
CA ASP A 163 -4.22 -35.76 25.08
C ASP A 163 -3.15 -36.84 25.05
N ASP A 164 -1.91 -36.53 25.36
CA ASP A 164 -0.84 -37.51 25.52
C ASP A 164 -1.07 -38.41 26.75
N GLU A 165 -1.54 -37.88 27.88
CA GLU A 165 -1.91 -38.64 29.07
C GLU A 165 -3.10 -39.57 28.80
N LEU A 166 -4.15 -39.08 28.14
CA LEU A 166 -5.33 -39.88 27.80
C LEU A 166 -4.99 -40.98 26.78
N ALA A 167 -4.13 -40.71 25.84
CA ALA A 167 -3.63 -41.72 24.89
C ALA A 167 -2.78 -42.78 25.58
N ALA A 168 -1.96 -42.41 26.57
CA ALA A 168 -1.17 -43.34 27.38
C ALA A 168 -2.10 -44.27 28.22
N LEU A 169 -3.10 -43.69 28.90
CA LEU A 169 -4.10 -44.44 29.65
C LEU A 169 -4.92 -45.41 28.77
N ALA A 170 -5.30 -44.99 27.56
CA ALA A 170 -6.00 -45.87 26.62
C ALA A 170 -5.13 -47.04 26.18
N ARG A 171 -3.84 -46.84 25.89
CA ARG A 171 -2.87 -47.89 25.56
C ARG A 171 -2.69 -48.89 26.70
N GLU A 172 -2.63 -48.44 27.97
CA GLU A 172 -2.52 -49.32 29.13
C GLU A 172 -3.78 -50.16 29.31
N ARG A 173 -4.98 -49.56 29.15
CA ARG A 173 -6.25 -50.30 29.22
C ARG A 173 -6.33 -51.38 28.13
N THR A 174 -5.93 -51.10 26.91
CA THR A 174 -5.93 -52.07 25.84
C THR A 174 -4.97 -53.23 26.10
N LYS A 175 -3.79 -52.97 26.69
CA LYS A 175 -2.84 -53.98 27.13
C LYS A 175 -3.39 -54.85 28.27
N ALA A 176 -4.16 -54.27 29.17
CA ALA A 176 -4.75 -55.01 30.29
C ALA A 176 -5.88 -55.95 29.85
N LEU A 177 -6.62 -55.61 28.82
CA LEU A 177 -7.70 -56.41 28.23
C LEU A 177 -7.22 -57.52 27.29
N SER A 178 -5.97 -57.49 26.87
CA SER A 178 -5.33 -58.49 25.98
C SER A 178 -4.52 -59.56 26.77
N ARG A 179 -4.58 -59.54 28.08
CA ARG A 179 -4.02 -60.56 29.02
C ARG A 179 -5.13 -61.39 29.62
#